data_889dcbe9ad3bc9f986e985f66e726e2c
#
_entry.id   889dcbe9ad3bc9f986e985f66e726e2c
#
_cell.length_a   1.000
_cell.length_b   1.000
_cell.length_c   1.000
_cell.angle_alpha   90.00
_cell.angle_beta   90.00
_cell.angle_gamma   90.00
#
_symmetry.space_group_name_H-M   'P 1'
#
loop_
_entity.id
_entity.type
_entity.pdbx_description
1 polymer ?
#
loop_
_entity_poly.entity_id
_entity_poly.type
_entity_poly.pdbx_seq_one_letter_code
_entity_poly.pdbx_strand_id
1 'polypeptide(L)'
;LDLIHQRNKGRIPELIPVRMQRMSASAFAFFRGSADLMAYDLTASPTIGLNMVLCGDAHLANFGLFASPERRVLFDLNDFDESGIGPWEWDIKRLAASAVLAAREGDVHADDDDARDIVINLVDNYRTAMANLAEETILDRYYADIDADWLCQHAGDRDQDLVDRTIDKARNRTSLQAVRKIATFTDSRGLHFLSDPPLLVPVTDQEEADNMIASFDTYVRTLPPAANLLLKQFHIVDVARRVVGVGSVGTHSLVLLLSGPNDEPLVL
;
A
#
# COMPACT_ATOMS: atom_id res chain seq x y z
N LEU A 1 -0.24 -16.94 18.60
CA LEU A 1 1.22 -16.93 18.36
C LEU A 1 1.61 -17.86 17.21
N ASP A 2 1.03 -19.06 17.12
CA ASP A 2 1.40 -20.05 16.10
C ASP A 2 1.18 -19.55 14.67
N LEU A 3 0.10 -18.83 14.40
CA LEU A 3 -0.16 -18.19 13.09
C LEU A 3 0.92 -17.17 12.74
N ILE A 4 1.33 -16.33 13.69
CA ILE A 4 2.40 -15.35 13.46
C ILE A 4 3.72 -16.07 13.17
N HIS A 5 4.02 -17.15 13.89
CA HIS A 5 5.20 -17.98 13.60
C HIS A 5 5.12 -18.66 12.24
N GLN A 6 3.95 -19.14 11.83
CA GLN A 6 3.76 -19.70 10.50
C GLN A 6 3.98 -18.65 9.39
N ARG A 7 3.47 -17.44 9.57
CA ARG A 7 3.66 -16.33 8.63
C ARG A 7 5.10 -15.81 8.57
N ASN A 8 5.89 -16.08 9.58
CA ASN A 8 7.31 -15.79 9.54
C ASN A 8 8.13 -16.85 8.78
N LYS A 9 7.55 -18.03 8.47
CA LYS A 9 8.21 -19.01 7.61
C LYS A 9 8.30 -18.48 6.18
N GLY A 10 9.48 -18.53 5.60
CA GLY A 10 9.75 -17.99 4.26
C GLY A 10 10.13 -16.50 4.23
N ARG A 11 10.14 -15.83 5.39
CA ARG A 11 10.71 -14.47 5.50
C ARG A 11 12.22 -14.55 5.71
N ILE A 12 12.91 -13.48 5.37
CA ILE A 12 14.36 -13.31 5.63
C ILE A 12 14.58 -13.35 7.15
N PRO A 13 15.31 -14.34 7.71
CA PRO A 13 15.38 -14.57 9.15
C PRO A 13 15.89 -13.37 9.94
N GLU A 14 16.85 -12.61 9.38
CA GLU A 14 17.47 -11.44 9.99
C GLU A 14 16.49 -10.27 10.13
N LEU A 15 15.42 -10.25 9.35
CA LEU A 15 14.40 -9.20 9.37
C LEU A 15 13.20 -9.55 10.27
N ILE A 16 13.05 -10.80 10.72
CA ILE A 16 11.98 -11.20 11.63
C ILE A 16 12.00 -10.38 12.93
N PRO A 17 13.14 -10.16 13.60
CA PRO A 17 13.19 -9.30 14.79
C PRO A 17 12.74 -7.86 14.51
N VAL A 18 13.12 -7.30 13.36
CA VAL A 18 12.72 -5.94 12.94
C VAL A 18 11.21 -5.87 12.73
N ARG A 19 10.61 -6.89 12.09
CA ARG A 19 9.16 -7.03 11.93
C ARG A 19 8.46 -7.06 13.28
N MET A 20 8.90 -7.93 14.16
CA MET A 20 8.30 -8.08 15.49
C MET A 20 8.40 -6.80 16.32
N GLN A 21 9.53 -6.10 16.26
CA GLN A 21 9.72 -4.81 16.90
C GLN A 21 8.73 -3.76 16.36
N ARG A 22 8.58 -3.67 15.04
CA ARG A 22 7.61 -2.74 14.42
C ARG A 22 6.17 -3.07 14.78
N MET A 23 5.81 -4.36 14.77
CA MET A 23 4.48 -4.81 15.18
C MET A 23 4.18 -4.54 16.64
N SER A 24 5.17 -4.65 17.53
CA SER A 24 4.99 -4.41 18.97
C SER A 24 5.01 -2.94 19.39
N ALA A 25 5.19 -2.01 18.44
CA ALA A 25 5.25 -0.58 18.74
C ALA A 25 3.91 -0.01 19.23
N SER A 26 2.77 -0.54 18.73
CA SER A 26 1.44 -0.14 19.15
C SER A 26 0.40 -1.19 18.72
N ALA A 27 -0.84 -1.10 19.22
CA ALA A 27 -1.93 -2.00 18.81
C ALA A 27 -2.27 -1.79 17.33
N PHE A 28 -2.30 -0.55 16.84
CA PHE A 28 -2.49 -0.26 15.43
C PHE A 28 -1.37 -0.82 14.55
N ALA A 29 -0.10 -0.71 15.00
CA ALA A 29 1.04 -1.30 14.29
C ALA A 29 0.96 -2.84 14.26
N PHE A 30 0.55 -3.48 15.35
CA PHE A 30 0.29 -4.92 15.40
C PHE A 30 -0.81 -5.33 14.43
N PHE A 31 -1.91 -4.59 14.43
CA PHE A 31 -3.05 -4.83 13.56
C PHE A 31 -2.65 -4.78 12.07
N ARG A 32 -1.86 -3.80 11.65
CA ARG A 32 -1.32 -3.70 10.29
C ARG A 32 -0.45 -4.88 9.87
N GLY A 33 0.22 -5.53 10.81
CA GLY A 33 1.08 -6.69 10.53
C GLY A 33 0.39 -8.05 10.66
N SER A 34 -0.94 -8.08 10.92
CA SER A 34 -1.68 -9.29 11.28
C SER A 34 -3.01 -9.45 10.55
N ALA A 35 -3.04 -9.17 9.23
CA ALA A 35 -4.23 -9.33 8.39
C ALA A 35 -4.77 -10.76 8.41
N ASP A 36 -3.89 -11.72 8.25
CA ASP A 36 -4.17 -13.15 8.28
C ASP A 36 -4.73 -13.65 9.63
N LEU A 37 -4.28 -13.08 10.74
CA LEU A 37 -4.82 -13.40 12.06
C LEU A 37 -6.28 -12.96 12.18
N MET A 38 -6.60 -11.74 11.74
CA MET A 38 -7.97 -11.27 11.70
C MET A 38 -8.83 -12.09 10.75
N ALA A 39 -8.34 -12.42 9.56
CA ALA A 39 -9.03 -13.27 8.62
C ALA A 39 -9.36 -14.65 9.25
N TYR A 40 -8.41 -15.24 9.95
CA TYR A 40 -8.62 -16.50 10.69
C TYR A 40 -9.73 -16.35 11.75
N ASP A 41 -9.68 -15.30 12.57
CA ASP A 41 -10.68 -15.05 13.60
C ASP A 41 -12.09 -14.82 12.99
N LEU A 42 -12.15 -14.15 11.85
CA LEU A 42 -13.41 -13.88 11.13
C LEU A 42 -14.04 -15.12 10.52
N THR A 43 -13.29 -16.21 10.32
CA THR A 43 -13.89 -17.48 9.82
C THR A 43 -14.95 -18.04 10.77
N ALA A 44 -14.88 -17.74 12.07
CA ALA A 44 -15.87 -18.12 13.06
C ALA A 44 -17.05 -17.15 13.15
N SER A 45 -17.01 -16.03 12.45
CA SER A 45 -18.05 -15.00 12.48
C SER A 45 -19.16 -15.29 11.45
N PRO A 46 -20.42 -15.01 11.77
CA PRO A 46 -21.51 -15.10 10.77
C PRO A 46 -21.25 -14.18 9.57
N THR A 47 -21.58 -14.67 8.39
CA THR A 47 -21.56 -13.90 7.14
C THR A 47 -22.89 -14.05 6.41
N ILE A 48 -23.21 -13.11 5.53
CA ILE A 48 -24.42 -13.25 4.68
C ILE A 48 -24.21 -14.16 3.47
N GLY A 49 -23.01 -14.74 3.31
CA GLY A 49 -22.70 -15.69 2.24
C GLY A 49 -22.37 -15.05 0.88
N LEU A 50 -22.22 -13.73 0.81
CA LEU A 50 -21.81 -13.04 -0.41
C LEU A 50 -20.27 -12.90 -0.42
N ASN A 51 -19.63 -13.62 -1.34
CA ASN A 51 -18.19 -13.53 -1.57
C ASN A 51 -17.88 -12.60 -2.74
N MET A 52 -16.80 -11.83 -2.60
CA MET A 52 -16.28 -10.97 -3.65
C MET A 52 -14.75 -10.87 -3.56
N VAL A 53 -14.15 -10.15 -4.48
CA VAL A 53 -12.72 -9.82 -4.40
C VAL A 53 -12.53 -8.80 -3.26
N LEU A 54 -11.70 -9.16 -2.30
CA LEU A 54 -11.34 -8.32 -1.15
C LEU A 54 -9.97 -7.69 -1.37
N CYS A 55 -9.73 -6.53 -0.77
CA CYS A 55 -8.39 -6.00 -0.54
C CYS A 55 -7.60 -6.92 0.41
N GLY A 56 -8.28 -7.51 1.41
CA GLY A 56 -7.71 -8.42 2.39
C GLY A 56 -7.03 -7.71 3.57
N ASP A 57 -6.47 -6.52 3.35
CA ASP A 57 -5.86 -5.68 4.38
C ASP A 57 -6.37 -4.24 4.35
N ALA A 58 -7.69 -4.04 4.32
CA ALA A 58 -8.34 -2.74 4.21
C ALA A 58 -8.26 -1.90 5.51
N HIS A 59 -7.08 -1.73 6.11
CA HIS A 59 -6.90 -0.85 7.26
C HIS A 59 -6.71 0.63 6.84
N LEU A 60 -6.97 1.60 7.73
CA LEU A 60 -6.90 3.04 7.43
C LEU A 60 -5.61 3.48 6.73
N ALA A 61 -4.45 2.96 7.15
CA ALA A 61 -3.18 3.36 6.58
C ALA A 61 -2.90 2.75 5.19
N ASN A 62 -3.81 1.90 4.68
CA ASN A 62 -3.78 1.38 3.32
C ASN A 62 -4.56 2.24 2.33
N PHE A 63 -5.27 3.26 2.82
CA PHE A 63 -5.87 4.29 1.99
C PHE A 63 -4.90 5.46 1.82
N GLY A 64 -4.78 5.98 0.62
CA GLY A 64 -3.88 7.09 0.37
C GLY A 64 -3.99 7.70 -1.02
N LEU A 65 -3.20 8.73 -1.24
CA LEU A 65 -3.14 9.43 -2.51
C LEU A 65 -2.11 8.81 -3.43
N PHE A 66 -2.48 8.59 -4.68
CA PHE A 66 -1.59 8.13 -5.74
C PHE A 66 -1.91 8.82 -7.07
N ALA A 67 -1.01 8.75 -8.03
CA ALA A 67 -1.22 9.25 -9.37
C ALA A 67 -1.79 8.15 -10.27
N SER A 68 -2.93 8.40 -10.92
CA SER A 68 -3.45 7.53 -11.98
C SER A 68 -2.53 7.53 -13.22
N PRO A 69 -2.71 6.61 -14.17
CA PRO A 69 -2.00 6.65 -15.47
C PRO A 69 -2.15 7.98 -16.21
N GLU A 70 -3.28 8.67 -16.03
CA GLU A 70 -3.58 9.99 -16.58
C GLU A 70 -2.99 11.14 -15.75
N ARG A 71 -2.24 10.82 -14.69
CA ARG A 71 -1.62 11.76 -13.74
C ARG A 71 -2.63 12.59 -12.93
N ARG A 72 -3.83 12.07 -12.73
CA ARG A 72 -4.77 12.62 -11.74
C ARG A 72 -4.37 12.12 -10.35
N VAL A 73 -4.50 12.97 -9.33
CA VAL A 73 -4.32 12.55 -7.94
C VAL A 73 -5.63 11.97 -7.44
N LEU A 74 -5.61 10.67 -7.15
CA LEU A 74 -6.75 9.91 -6.66
C LEU A 74 -6.50 9.44 -5.23
N PHE A 75 -7.59 9.23 -4.48
CA PHE A 75 -7.56 8.64 -3.15
C PHE A 75 -8.27 7.29 -3.19
N ASP A 76 -7.53 6.23 -2.90
CA ASP A 76 -8.07 4.87 -2.87
C ASP A 76 -7.14 3.95 -2.05
N LEU A 77 -7.44 2.65 -2.05
CA LEU A 77 -6.58 1.60 -1.54
C LEU A 77 -5.27 1.53 -2.35
N ASN A 78 -4.16 1.37 -1.65
CA ASN A 78 -2.82 1.41 -2.24
C ASN A 78 -2.08 0.07 -2.24
N ASP A 79 -2.55 -0.91 -1.46
CA ASP A 79 -1.88 -2.19 -1.28
C ASP A 79 -2.89 -3.33 -1.38
N PHE A 80 -2.61 -4.28 -2.27
CA PHE A 80 -3.45 -5.43 -2.58
C PHE A 80 -2.71 -6.77 -2.41
N ASP A 81 -1.58 -6.79 -1.70
CA ASP A 81 -0.75 -7.99 -1.51
C ASP A 81 -1.51 -9.12 -0.79
N GLU A 82 -2.48 -8.78 0.05
CA GLU A 82 -3.32 -9.74 0.79
C GLU A 82 -4.68 -9.98 0.10
N SER A 83 -4.86 -9.53 -1.15
CA SER A 83 -6.12 -9.65 -1.86
C SER A 83 -6.53 -11.09 -2.11
N GLY A 84 -7.83 -11.34 -2.08
CA GLY A 84 -8.37 -12.69 -2.28
C GLY A 84 -9.89 -12.70 -2.43
N ILE A 85 -10.48 -13.88 -2.55
CA ILE A 85 -11.94 -14.04 -2.60
C ILE A 85 -12.43 -14.43 -1.20
N GLY A 86 -13.37 -13.66 -0.66
CA GLY A 86 -13.93 -13.92 0.66
C GLY A 86 -15.19 -13.10 0.94
N PRO A 87 -15.77 -13.26 2.15
CA PRO A 87 -16.94 -12.49 2.56
C PRO A 87 -16.67 -10.98 2.53
N TRP A 88 -17.50 -10.23 1.82
CA TRP A 88 -17.33 -8.79 1.62
C TRP A 88 -17.21 -7.99 2.93
N GLU A 89 -17.86 -8.48 3.99
CA GLU A 89 -17.84 -7.85 5.31
C GLU A 89 -16.46 -7.81 5.95
N TRP A 90 -15.51 -8.63 5.50
CA TRP A 90 -14.19 -8.73 6.13
C TRP A 90 -13.39 -7.44 5.96
N ASP A 91 -13.41 -6.84 4.78
CA ASP A 91 -12.74 -5.55 4.52
C ASP A 91 -13.35 -4.42 5.35
N ILE A 92 -14.69 -4.37 5.45
CA ILE A 92 -15.38 -3.37 6.25
C ILE A 92 -15.09 -3.53 7.76
N LYS A 93 -15.09 -4.77 8.25
CA LYS A 93 -14.72 -5.07 9.64
C LYS A 93 -13.27 -4.68 9.92
N ARG A 94 -12.36 -4.92 8.95
CA ARG A 94 -10.96 -4.53 9.08
C ARG A 94 -10.79 -3.02 9.08
N LEU A 95 -11.48 -2.30 8.21
CA LEU A 95 -11.48 -0.84 8.21
C LEU A 95 -12.01 -0.29 9.53
N ALA A 96 -13.17 -0.75 9.99
CA ALA A 96 -13.80 -0.29 11.22
C ALA A 96 -12.91 -0.53 12.47
N ALA A 97 -12.33 -1.73 12.59
CA ALA A 97 -11.41 -2.05 13.68
C ALA A 97 -10.16 -1.16 13.65
N SER A 98 -9.61 -0.90 12.47
CA SER A 98 -8.45 -0.01 12.31
C SER A 98 -8.77 1.44 12.68
N ALA A 99 -9.97 1.92 12.37
CA ALA A 99 -10.43 3.27 12.72
C ALA A 99 -10.52 3.45 14.25
N VAL A 100 -11.08 2.46 14.94
CA VAL A 100 -11.14 2.44 16.41
C VAL A 100 -9.73 2.43 17.02
N LEU A 101 -8.83 1.57 16.53
CA LEU A 101 -7.46 1.51 17.04
C LEU A 101 -6.71 2.83 16.82
N ALA A 102 -6.84 3.44 15.64
CA ALA A 102 -6.22 4.72 15.34
C ALA A 102 -6.77 5.84 16.24
N ALA A 103 -8.08 5.88 16.50
CA ALA A 103 -8.70 6.88 17.37
C ALA A 103 -8.30 6.72 18.84
N ARG A 104 -8.11 5.49 19.30
CA ARG A 104 -7.64 5.21 20.69
C ARG A 104 -6.17 5.56 20.90
N GLU A 105 -5.33 5.34 19.90
CA GLU A 105 -3.88 5.62 19.98
C GLU A 105 -3.51 7.04 19.60
N GLY A 106 -4.34 7.72 18.82
CA GLY A 106 -4.13 9.10 18.39
C GLY A 106 -4.45 10.13 19.47
N ASP A 107 -4.34 11.40 19.09
CA ASP A 107 -4.58 12.54 20.00
C ASP A 107 -6.04 12.60 20.52
N VAL A 108 -6.96 11.90 19.86
CA VAL A 108 -8.39 11.85 20.25
C VAL A 108 -8.59 11.03 21.53
N HIS A 109 -7.76 9.99 21.77
CA HIS A 109 -7.89 9.07 22.91
C HIS A 109 -9.32 8.55 23.12
N ALA A 110 -9.95 8.11 22.02
CA ALA A 110 -11.35 7.70 21.96
C ALA A 110 -11.71 6.66 23.06
N ASP A 111 -12.77 6.91 23.79
CA ASP A 111 -13.36 5.96 24.71
C ASP A 111 -14.25 4.91 24.00
N ASP A 112 -15.00 4.11 24.78
CA ASP A 112 -15.83 3.06 24.18
C ASP A 112 -17.08 3.62 23.47
N ASP A 113 -17.61 4.74 23.91
CA ASP A 113 -18.74 5.41 23.24
C ASP A 113 -18.28 6.07 21.94
N ASP A 114 -17.14 6.77 21.95
CA ASP A 114 -16.50 7.30 20.75
C ASP A 114 -16.20 6.18 19.72
N ALA A 115 -15.64 5.06 20.20
CA ALA A 115 -15.33 3.92 19.35
C ALA A 115 -16.59 3.33 18.69
N ARG A 116 -17.69 3.27 19.43
CA ARG A 116 -18.99 2.83 18.90
C ARG A 116 -19.52 3.78 17.83
N ASP A 117 -19.46 5.09 18.08
CA ASP A 117 -19.92 6.10 17.14
C ASP A 117 -19.08 6.11 15.86
N ILE A 118 -17.76 5.92 15.96
CA ILE A 118 -16.88 5.76 14.80
C ILE A 118 -17.35 4.59 13.92
N VAL A 119 -17.61 3.42 14.52
CA VAL A 119 -18.04 2.23 13.76
C VAL A 119 -19.40 2.45 13.13
N ILE A 120 -20.38 3.01 13.87
CA ILE A 120 -21.73 3.27 13.36
C ILE A 120 -21.65 4.24 12.18
N ASN A 121 -20.95 5.36 12.32
CA ASN A 121 -20.80 6.37 11.27
C ASN A 121 -20.10 5.79 10.03
N LEU A 122 -19.05 4.98 10.21
CA LEU A 122 -18.35 4.32 9.11
C LEU A 122 -19.29 3.41 8.32
N VAL A 123 -20.04 2.55 9.01
CA VAL A 123 -20.94 1.59 8.37
C VAL A 123 -22.11 2.31 7.70
N ASP A 124 -22.68 3.34 8.31
CA ASP A 124 -23.79 4.11 7.73
C ASP A 124 -23.35 4.90 6.49
N ASN A 125 -22.13 5.49 6.50
CA ASN A 125 -21.58 6.14 5.31
C ASN A 125 -21.31 5.13 4.20
N TYR A 126 -20.74 3.95 4.53
CA TYR A 126 -20.55 2.88 3.55
C TYR A 126 -21.88 2.45 2.92
N ARG A 127 -22.91 2.20 3.73
CA ARG A 127 -24.24 1.82 3.24
C ARG A 127 -24.84 2.90 2.33
N THR A 128 -24.71 4.15 2.71
CA THR A 128 -25.20 5.30 1.92
C THR A 128 -24.46 5.39 0.59
N ALA A 129 -23.14 5.27 0.60
CA ALA A 129 -22.33 5.28 -0.62
C ALA A 129 -22.70 4.13 -1.56
N MET A 130 -22.86 2.93 -1.01
CA MET A 130 -23.27 1.75 -1.80
C MET A 130 -24.68 1.91 -2.38
N ALA A 131 -25.63 2.49 -1.63
CA ALA A 131 -26.96 2.77 -2.13
C ALA A 131 -26.94 3.79 -3.28
N ASN A 132 -26.17 4.87 -3.13
CA ASN A 132 -26.01 5.88 -4.19
C ASN A 132 -25.38 5.28 -5.45
N LEU A 133 -24.30 4.50 -5.31
CA LEU A 133 -23.68 3.81 -6.43
C LEU A 133 -24.60 2.79 -7.12
N ALA A 134 -25.56 2.21 -6.39
CA ALA A 134 -26.54 1.28 -6.98
C ALA A 134 -27.52 1.99 -7.91
N GLU A 135 -27.81 3.28 -7.71
CA GLU A 135 -28.67 4.09 -8.56
C GLU A 135 -27.96 4.65 -9.81
N GLU A 136 -26.61 4.65 -9.80
CA GLU A 136 -25.82 5.14 -10.91
C GLU A 136 -25.85 4.20 -12.12
N THR A 137 -25.60 4.75 -13.31
CA THR A 137 -25.42 3.91 -14.51
C THR A 137 -24.17 3.04 -14.40
N ILE A 138 -24.08 1.99 -15.21
CA ILE A 138 -22.91 1.10 -15.23
C ILE A 138 -21.61 1.87 -15.53
N LEU A 139 -21.69 2.83 -16.45
CA LEU A 139 -20.51 3.62 -16.84
C LEU A 139 -20.12 4.60 -15.74
N ASP A 140 -21.07 5.28 -15.12
CA ASP A 140 -20.78 6.22 -14.03
C ASP A 140 -20.15 5.49 -12.84
N ARG A 141 -20.66 4.32 -12.46
CA ARG A 141 -20.04 3.48 -11.43
C ARG A 141 -18.64 2.99 -11.79
N TYR A 142 -18.43 2.63 -13.06
CA TYR A 142 -17.13 2.14 -13.52
C TYR A 142 -16.04 3.22 -13.47
N TYR A 143 -16.43 4.47 -13.72
CA TYR A 143 -15.52 5.63 -13.70
C TYR A 143 -15.59 6.43 -12.39
N ALA A 144 -16.38 5.99 -11.40
CA ALA A 144 -16.42 6.65 -10.11
C ALA A 144 -15.06 6.59 -9.44
N ASP A 145 -14.53 7.75 -9.09
CA ASP A 145 -13.27 7.89 -8.35
C ASP A 145 -13.39 9.00 -7.29
N ILE A 146 -12.47 8.99 -6.33
CA ILE A 146 -12.30 10.06 -5.34
C ILE A 146 -11.03 10.81 -5.73
N ASP A 147 -11.18 11.96 -6.35
CA ASP A 147 -10.05 12.79 -6.72
C ASP A 147 -9.72 13.85 -5.65
N ALA A 148 -8.65 14.59 -5.89
CA ALA A 148 -8.19 15.63 -4.99
C ALA A 148 -9.24 16.75 -4.77
N ASP A 149 -10.00 17.10 -5.81
CA ASP A 149 -11.02 18.16 -5.74
C ASP A 149 -12.21 17.71 -4.89
N TRP A 150 -12.61 16.44 -5.03
CA TRP A 150 -13.63 15.84 -4.17
C TRP A 150 -13.21 15.85 -2.70
N LEU A 151 -11.96 15.47 -2.41
CA LEU A 151 -11.43 15.49 -1.04
C LEU A 151 -11.46 16.91 -0.45
N CYS A 152 -11.03 17.93 -1.21
CA CYS A 152 -11.09 19.32 -0.76
C CYS A 152 -12.51 19.77 -0.46
N GLN A 153 -13.50 19.38 -1.25
CA GLN A 153 -14.91 19.77 -1.07
C GLN A 153 -15.57 19.09 0.13
N HIS A 154 -15.11 17.89 0.52
CA HIS A 154 -15.70 17.10 1.59
C HIS A 154 -14.86 17.08 2.88
N ALA A 155 -13.69 17.72 2.88
CA ALA A 155 -12.93 17.95 4.09
C ALA A 155 -13.70 18.89 5.03
N GLY A 156 -13.74 18.54 6.31
CA GLY A 156 -14.26 19.45 7.34
C GLY A 156 -13.36 20.67 7.49
N ASP A 157 -13.92 21.81 7.92
CA ASP A 157 -13.19 23.09 8.11
C ASP A 157 -11.90 22.93 8.94
N ARG A 158 -11.88 21.99 9.88
CA ARG A 158 -10.71 21.71 10.74
C ARG A 158 -9.59 20.97 10.01
N ASP A 159 -9.95 20.22 8.99
CA ASP A 159 -9.02 19.29 8.30
C ASP A 159 -8.59 19.83 6.93
N GLN A 160 -9.16 20.94 6.46
CA GLN A 160 -8.89 21.53 5.15
C GLN A 160 -7.39 21.76 4.92
N ASP A 161 -6.71 22.40 5.86
CA ASP A 161 -5.27 22.67 5.77
C ASP A 161 -4.43 21.37 5.71
N LEU A 162 -4.89 20.29 6.34
CA LEU A 162 -4.22 18.99 6.31
C LEU A 162 -4.40 18.31 4.95
N VAL A 163 -5.63 18.35 4.43
CA VAL A 163 -5.99 17.81 3.12
C VAL A 163 -5.20 18.53 2.02
N ASP A 164 -5.21 19.87 2.01
CA ASP A 164 -4.51 20.68 1.02
C ASP A 164 -3.01 20.38 1.01
N ARG A 165 -2.36 20.38 2.19
CA ARG A 165 -0.93 20.02 2.31
C ARG A 165 -0.63 18.60 1.86
N THR A 166 -1.56 17.66 2.10
CA THR A 166 -1.38 16.26 1.71
C THR A 166 -1.48 16.09 0.20
N ILE A 167 -2.42 16.78 -0.44
CA ILE A 167 -2.60 16.82 -1.89
C ILE A 167 -1.38 17.49 -2.55
N ASP A 168 -0.93 18.62 -2.06
CA ASP A 168 0.25 19.32 -2.57
C ASP A 168 1.50 18.44 -2.46
N LYS A 169 1.67 17.73 -1.35
CA LYS A 169 2.74 16.77 -1.18
C LYS A 169 2.64 15.61 -2.17
N ALA A 170 1.43 15.12 -2.46
CA ALA A 170 1.20 14.08 -3.44
C ALA A 170 1.51 14.55 -4.86
N ARG A 171 1.03 15.74 -5.25
CA ARG A 171 1.32 16.38 -6.56
C ARG A 171 2.82 16.60 -6.79
N ASN A 172 3.55 16.92 -5.74
CA ASN A 172 4.99 17.15 -5.79
C ASN A 172 5.83 15.87 -5.71
N ARG A 173 5.26 14.72 -5.38
CA ARG A 173 5.97 13.42 -5.39
C ARG A 173 6.18 12.92 -6.81
N THR A 174 7.26 13.37 -7.42
CA THR A 174 7.68 12.87 -8.73
C THR A 174 8.57 11.64 -8.59
N SER A 175 8.65 10.80 -9.64
CA SER A 175 9.60 9.68 -9.72
C SER A 175 11.03 10.14 -9.42
N LEU A 176 11.42 11.33 -9.91
CA LEU A 176 12.73 11.91 -9.67
C LEU A 176 13.01 12.18 -8.18
N GLN A 177 12.01 12.64 -7.41
CA GLN A 177 12.17 12.85 -5.98
C GLN A 177 12.24 11.52 -5.20
N ALA A 178 11.51 10.50 -5.66
CA ALA A 178 11.60 9.16 -5.08
C ALA A 178 13.01 8.59 -5.29
N VAL A 179 13.53 8.68 -6.51
CA VAL A 179 14.89 8.25 -6.85
C VAL A 179 15.95 8.94 -6.00
N ARG A 180 15.93 10.27 -5.88
CA ARG A 180 16.92 11.04 -5.09
C ARG A 180 17.04 10.63 -3.63
N LYS A 181 16.03 9.97 -3.08
CA LYS A 181 16.05 9.48 -1.69
C LYS A 181 16.77 8.15 -1.52
N ILE A 182 16.81 7.33 -2.57
CA ILE A 182 17.27 5.95 -2.50
C ILE A 182 18.36 5.62 -3.49
N ALA A 183 18.69 6.52 -4.42
CA ALA A 183 19.71 6.34 -5.44
C ALA A 183 20.58 7.60 -5.60
N THR A 184 21.78 7.41 -6.10
CA THR A 184 22.74 8.48 -6.39
C THR A 184 23.47 8.18 -7.70
N PHE A 185 24.11 9.20 -8.27
CA PHE A 185 24.96 9.08 -9.43
C PHE A 185 26.42 9.34 -9.03
N THR A 186 27.34 8.46 -9.47
CA THR A 186 28.78 8.67 -9.32
C THR A 186 29.49 8.42 -10.64
N ASP A 187 30.60 9.12 -10.87
CA ASP A 187 31.40 8.99 -12.10
C ASP A 187 31.92 7.56 -12.32
N SER A 188 32.13 6.82 -11.23
CA SER A 188 32.68 5.45 -11.29
C SER A 188 31.63 4.35 -11.50
N ARG A 189 30.38 4.56 -11.07
CA ARG A 189 29.32 3.53 -11.10
C ARG A 189 28.07 3.93 -11.89
N GLY A 190 27.98 5.20 -12.31
CA GLY A 190 26.75 5.74 -12.86
C GLY A 190 25.65 5.85 -11.81
N LEU A 191 24.41 5.73 -12.25
CA LEU A 191 23.23 5.73 -11.39
C LEU A 191 23.11 4.39 -10.64
N HIS A 192 23.03 4.43 -9.30
CA HIS A 192 22.94 3.22 -8.45
C HIS A 192 22.22 3.50 -7.14
N PHE A 193 21.72 2.45 -6.48
CA PHE A 193 21.08 2.56 -5.18
C PHE A 193 22.08 2.93 -4.06
N LEU A 194 21.60 3.71 -3.11
CA LEU A 194 22.27 3.92 -1.83
C LEU A 194 22.19 2.63 -1.00
N SER A 195 23.17 2.44 -0.10
CA SER A 195 23.12 1.35 0.86
C SER A 195 22.70 1.89 2.22
N ASP A 196 21.57 1.41 2.74
CA ASP A 196 21.01 1.76 4.05
C ASP A 196 20.47 0.49 4.74
N PRO A 197 21.34 -0.43 5.18
CA PRO A 197 20.91 -1.64 5.84
C PRO A 197 20.21 -1.38 7.17
N PRO A 198 19.12 -2.11 7.51
CA PRO A 198 18.54 -3.19 6.74
C PRO A 198 17.44 -2.72 5.75
N LEU A 199 17.24 -1.42 5.57
CA LEU A 199 16.10 -0.85 4.85
C LEU A 199 16.25 -0.91 3.34
N LEU A 200 17.48 -0.70 2.84
CA LEU A 200 17.81 -0.76 1.43
C LEU A 200 19.19 -1.40 1.27
N VAL A 201 19.23 -2.57 0.66
CA VAL A 201 20.46 -3.35 0.50
C VAL A 201 20.65 -3.67 -0.99
N PRO A 202 21.59 -3.00 -1.69
CA PRO A 202 21.92 -3.34 -3.07
C PRO A 202 22.31 -4.82 -3.21
N VAL A 203 21.85 -5.45 -4.27
CA VAL A 203 22.18 -6.83 -4.58
C VAL A 203 23.58 -6.85 -5.21
N THR A 204 24.49 -7.62 -4.62
CA THR A 204 25.86 -7.76 -5.10
C THR A 204 26.15 -9.12 -5.70
N ASP A 205 25.28 -10.09 -5.46
CA ASP A 205 25.35 -11.42 -6.07
C ASP A 205 24.78 -11.39 -7.48
N GLN A 206 25.58 -11.82 -8.45
CA GLN A 206 25.21 -11.74 -9.87
C GLN A 206 24.08 -12.70 -10.22
N GLU A 207 24.07 -13.91 -9.67
CA GLU A 207 23.03 -14.88 -9.93
C GLU A 207 21.68 -14.41 -9.39
N GLU A 208 21.68 -13.80 -8.19
CA GLU A 208 20.49 -13.19 -7.62
C GLU A 208 19.99 -12.04 -8.49
N ALA A 209 20.87 -11.15 -8.94
CA ALA A 209 20.52 -10.03 -9.82
C ALA A 209 19.93 -10.52 -11.15
N ASP A 210 20.54 -11.53 -11.78
CA ASP A 210 20.05 -12.11 -13.05
C ASP A 210 18.66 -12.74 -12.89
N ASN A 211 18.41 -13.42 -11.77
CA ASN A 211 17.09 -13.99 -11.45
C ASN A 211 16.02 -12.89 -11.28
N MET A 212 16.38 -11.77 -10.68
CA MET A 212 15.49 -10.62 -10.52
C MET A 212 15.17 -9.96 -11.87
N ILE A 213 16.17 -9.80 -12.73
CA ILE A 213 15.98 -9.26 -14.09
C ILE A 213 15.06 -10.19 -14.91
N ALA A 214 15.26 -11.50 -14.82
CA ALA A 214 14.38 -12.47 -15.49
C ALA A 214 12.93 -12.42 -14.98
N SER A 215 12.75 -12.18 -13.68
CA SER A 215 11.43 -11.98 -13.07
C SER A 215 10.76 -10.70 -13.56
N PHE A 216 11.52 -9.64 -13.71
CA PHE A 216 11.05 -8.37 -14.28
C PHE A 216 10.59 -8.52 -15.73
N ASP A 217 11.33 -9.24 -16.56
CA ASP A 217 10.92 -9.54 -17.95
C ASP A 217 9.59 -10.30 -18.01
N THR A 218 9.38 -11.21 -17.06
CA THR A 218 8.11 -11.93 -16.94
C THR A 218 6.98 -11.00 -16.51
N TYR A 219 7.21 -10.12 -15.54
CA TYR A 219 6.26 -9.10 -15.10
C TYR A 219 5.87 -8.15 -16.24
N VAL A 220 6.84 -7.63 -17.00
CA VAL A 220 6.58 -6.72 -18.12
C VAL A 220 5.64 -7.34 -19.17
N ARG A 221 5.70 -8.67 -19.38
CA ARG A 221 4.79 -9.38 -20.29
C ARG A 221 3.35 -9.44 -19.81
N THR A 222 3.10 -9.30 -18.53
CA THR A 222 1.75 -9.29 -17.94
C THR A 222 1.08 -7.92 -18.00
N LEU A 223 1.84 -6.87 -18.30
CA LEU A 223 1.34 -5.49 -18.31
C LEU A 223 0.46 -5.18 -19.52
N PRO A 224 -0.47 -4.23 -19.39
CA PRO A 224 -1.19 -3.68 -20.53
C PRO A 224 -0.23 -3.18 -21.61
N PRO A 225 -0.61 -3.25 -22.90
CA PRO A 225 0.28 -2.92 -24.03
C PRO A 225 0.97 -1.56 -23.92
N ALA A 226 0.26 -0.53 -23.43
CA ALA A 226 0.82 0.82 -23.28
C ALA A 226 1.94 0.87 -22.22
N ALA A 227 1.74 0.24 -21.06
CA ALA A 227 2.75 0.16 -20.00
C ALA A 227 3.95 -0.70 -20.42
N ASN A 228 3.71 -1.81 -21.12
CA ASN A 228 4.76 -2.66 -21.69
C ASN A 228 5.63 -1.88 -22.68
N LEU A 229 5.00 -1.11 -23.58
CA LEU A 229 5.73 -0.28 -24.56
C LEU A 229 6.55 0.82 -23.88
N LEU A 230 6.02 1.42 -22.82
CA LEU A 230 6.73 2.42 -22.03
C LEU A 230 7.97 1.81 -21.36
N LEU A 231 7.79 0.71 -20.62
CA LEU A 231 8.89 0.09 -19.88
C LEU A 231 10.00 -0.48 -20.76
N LYS A 232 9.70 -0.89 -21.97
CA LYS A 232 10.71 -1.33 -22.96
C LYS A 232 11.69 -0.22 -23.40
N GLN A 233 11.39 1.04 -23.11
CA GLN A 233 12.31 2.16 -23.38
C GLN A 233 13.36 2.33 -22.28
N PHE A 234 13.21 1.62 -21.15
CA PHE A 234 14.12 1.68 -20.02
C PHE A 234 14.98 0.40 -19.95
N HIS A 235 16.16 0.52 -19.40
CA HIS A 235 17.02 -0.60 -19.05
C HIS A 235 17.32 -0.58 -17.55
N ILE A 236 17.47 -1.75 -16.94
CA ILE A 236 17.79 -1.89 -15.52
C ILE A 236 19.26 -1.53 -15.34
N VAL A 237 19.55 -0.64 -14.38
CA VAL A 237 20.91 -0.20 -14.04
C VAL A 237 21.35 -0.69 -12.67
N ASP A 238 20.42 -0.93 -11.75
CA ASP A 238 20.73 -1.48 -10.42
C ASP A 238 19.53 -2.18 -9.80
N VAL A 239 19.79 -3.07 -8.84
CA VAL A 239 18.79 -3.87 -8.13
C VAL A 239 19.07 -3.87 -6.65
N ALA A 240 18.04 -3.68 -5.82
CA ALA A 240 18.18 -3.74 -4.37
C ALA A 240 17.02 -4.47 -3.71
N ARG A 241 17.27 -5.01 -2.51
CA ARG A 241 16.22 -5.45 -1.58
C ARG A 241 15.76 -4.25 -0.77
N ARG A 242 14.46 -4.11 -0.60
CA ARG A 242 13.88 -2.99 0.15
C ARG A 242 12.92 -3.48 1.23
N VAL A 243 13.09 -2.94 2.43
CA VAL A 243 12.21 -3.21 3.58
C VAL A 243 11.25 -2.04 3.76
N VAL A 244 9.98 -2.25 3.48
CA VAL A 244 8.92 -1.23 3.62
C VAL A 244 7.81 -1.71 4.55
N GLY A 245 7.05 -0.77 5.10
CA GLY A 245 5.85 -1.07 5.89
C GLY A 245 6.10 -1.80 7.21
N VAL A 246 5.10 -2.56 7.63
CA VAL A 246 5.09 -3.43 8.83
C VAL A 246 4.76 -4.87 8.41
N GLY A 247 3.71 -5.08 7.66
CA GLY A 247 3.26 -6.39 7.17
C GLY A 247 4.29 -7.06 6.26
N SER A 248 4.87 -6.32 5.33
CA SER A 248 5.83 -6.80 4.32
C SER A 248 7.29 -6.89 4.81
N VAL A 249 7.61 -6.52 6.08
CA VAL A 249 8.99 -6.67 6.60
C VAL A 249 9.44 -8.14 6.53
N GLY A 250 10.56 -8.36 5.86
CA GLY A 250 11.16 -9.70 5.70
C GLY A 250 10.62 -10.50 4.51
N THR A 251 9.68 -9.98 3.73
CA THR A 251 9.40 -10.52 2.40
C THR A 251 10.54 -10.17 1.45
N HIS A 252 10.64 -10.92 0.35
CA HIS A 252 11.62 -10.66 -0.71
C HIS A 252 11.15 -9.48 -1.59
N SER A 253 10.96 -8.32 -0.97
CA SER A 253 10.58 -7.10 -1.70
C SER A 253 11.80 -6.53 -2.41
N LEU A 254 11.69 -6.38 -3.71
CA LEU A 254 12.74 -5.91 -4.61
C LEU A 254 12.41 -4.51 -5.11
N VAL A 255 13.44 -3.77 -5.41
CA VAL A 255 13.32 -2.50 -6.10
C VAL A 255 14.32 -2.48 -7.26
N LEU A 256 13.83 -2.07 -8.41
CA LEU A 256 14.61 -1.96 -9.64
C LEU A 256 14.85 -0.49 -9.96
N LEU A 257 16.08 -0.14 -10.26
CA LEU A 257 16.45 1.17 -10.77
C LEU A 257 16.67 1.06 -12.27
N LEU A 258 15.92 1.84 -13.01
CA LEU A 258 15.96 1.85 -14.46
C LEU A 258 16.42 3.21 -14.96
N SER A 259 17.05 3.23 -16.13
CA SER A 259 17.43 4.43 -16.84
C SER A 259 16.85 4.42 -18.25
N GLY A 260 16.30 5.53 -18.67
CA GLY A 260 15.81 5.75 -20.03
C GLY A 260 16.90 6.31 -20.97
N PRO A 261 16.56 6.61 -22.23
CA PRO A 261 17.53 7.03 -23.25
C PRO A 261 18.26 8.35 -22.96
N ASN A 262 17.66 9.22 -22.13
CA ASN A 262 18.25 10.51 -21.72
C ASN A 262 18.65 10.50 -20.25
N ASP A 263 19.04 9.34 -19.72
CA ASP A 263 19.40 9.14 -18.31
C ASP A 263 18.28 9.49 -17.31
N GLU A 264 17.02 9.53 -17.78
CA GLU A 264 15.88 9.70 -16.89
C GLU A 264 15.68 8.47 -16.02
N PRO A 265 15.71 8.64 -14.68
CA PRO A 265 15.58 7.51 -13.77
C PRO A 265 14.13 7.13 -13.53
N LEU A 266 13.89 5.83 -13.41
CA LEU A 266 12.62 5.25 -12.97
C LEU A 266 12.91 4.19 -11.89
N VAL A 267 12.06 4.14 -10.87
CA VAL A 267 12.10 3.10 -9.82
C VAL A 267 10.80 2.32 -9.86
N LEU A 268 10.93 1.00 -9.85
CA LEU A 268 9.82 0.05 -9.79
C LEU A 268 9.99 -0.87 -8.59
#